data_36dfb26c9bb24432d2b4d67acb73f4e3
#
_entry.id   36dfb26c9bb24432d2b4d67acb73f4e3
#
_cell.length_a   1.000
_cell.length_b   1.000
_cell.length_c   1.000
_cell.angle_alpha   90.00
_cell.angle_beta   90.00
_cell.angle_gamma   90.00
#
_symmetry.space_group_name_H-M   'P 1'
#
loop_
_entity.id
_entity.type
_entity.pdbx_description
1 polymer ?
#
loop_
_entity_poly.entity_id
_entity_poly.type
_entity_poly.pdbx_seq_one_letter_code
_entity_poly.pdbx_strand_id
1 'polypeptide(L)'
;MSEMDEQQRLDILYQYEILDTPREHAFERIAALAKLIFDVPVVLISLIDENRQWFKSAIGFDTPETPRDHAFCNETIRSDEVLVISNAEQDLRTAKNPLVTGEPFIRFYAGAPLITPEQARLGS
;
A
#
# COMPACT_ATOMS: atom_id res chain seq x y z
N MET A 1 -25.94 2.11 0.42
CA MET A 1 -25.09 1.03 -0.14
C MET A 1 -24.18 0.50 0.93
N SER A 2 -24.22 -0.79 1.15
CA SER A 2 -23.36 -1.38 2.17
C SER A 2 -21.93 -1.49 1.66
N GLU A 3 -20.97 -1.18 2.51
CA GLU A 3 -19.57 -1.40 2.20
C GLU A 3 -19.27 -2.90 2.23
N MET A 4 -18.28 -3.30 1.43
CA MET A 4 -17.76 -4.65 1.47
C MET A 4 -17.08 -4.88 2.81
N ASP A 5 -17.36 -6.00 3.47
CA ASP A 5 -16.68 -6.33 4.71
C ASP A 5 -15.27 -6.88 4.45
N GLU A 6 -14.48 -6.96 5.51
CA GLU A 6 -13.07 -7.38 5.41
C GLU A 6 -12.94 -8.80 4.86
N GLN A 7 -13.81 -9.72 5.27
CA GLN A 7 -13.74 -11.10 4.79
C GLN A 7 -14.01 -11.18 3.29
N GLN A 8 -14.99 -10.42 2.81
CA GLN A 8 -15.30 -10.37 1.37
C GLN A 8 -14.12 -9.80 0.60
N ARG A 9 -13.49 -8.75 1.12
CA ARG A 9 -12.29 -8.15 0.52
C ARG A 9 -11.16 -9.16 0.42
N LEU A 10 -10.88 -9.89 1.50
CA LEU A 10 -9.83 -10.90 1.53
C LEU A 10 -10.13 -12.04 0.58
N ASP A 11 -11.37 -12.49 0.51
CA ASP A 11 -11.76 -13.56 -0.42
C ASP A 11 -11.47 -13.16 -1.86
N ILE A 12 -11.76 -11.91 -2.22
CA ILE A 12 -11.47 -11.40 -3.56
C ILE A 12 -9.96 -11.30 -3.78
N LEU A 13 -9.20 -10.81 -2.79
CA LEU A 13 -7.74 -10.76 -2.89
C LEU A 13 -7.17 -12.15 -3.17
N TYR A 14 -7.62 -13.17 -2.45
CA TYR A 14 -7.12 -14.53 -2.62
C TYR A 14 -7.49 -15.13 -3.97
N GLN A 15 -8.63 -14.74 -4.54
CA GLN A 15 -9.04 -15.18 -5.88
C GLN A 15 -8.08 -14.71 -6.97
N TYR A 16 -7.43 -13.57 -6.78
CA TYR A 16 -6.45 -13.07 -7.75
C TYR A 16 -5.12 -13.81 -7.72
N GLU A 17 -4.86 -14.62 -6.68
CA GLU A 17 -3.66 -15.45 -6.56
C GLU A 17 -2.36 -14.67 -6.77
N ILE A 18 -2.32 -13.44 -6.28
CA ILE A 18 -1.18 -12.53 -6.47
C ILE A 18 -0.20 -12.53 -5.31
N LEU A 19 -0.66 -12.86 -4.10
CA LEU A 19 0.20 -12.89 -2.92
C LEU A 19 1.29 -13.95 -3.06
N ASP A 20 2.51 -13.59 -2.61
CA ASP A 20 3.67 -14.48 -2.62
C ASP A 20 4.08 -14.95 -4.02
N THR A 21 3.73 -14.18 -5.05
CA THR A 21 4.14 -14.45 -6.42
C THR A 21 5.44 -13.71 -6.75
N PRO A 22 6.19 -14.18 -7.78
CA PRO A 22 7.41 -13.50 -8.20
C PRO A 22 7.15 -12.09 -8.70
N ARG A 23 8.18 -11.27 -8.74
CA ARG A 23 8.12 -9.96 -9.36
C ARG A 23 7.79 -10.10 -10.84
N GLU A 24 6.99 -9.16 -11.36
CA GLU A 24 6.56 -9.17 -12.75
C GLU A 24 6.92 -7.85 -13.42
N HIS A 25 7.42 -7.94 -14.63
CA HIS A 25 7.91 -6.79 -15.37
C HIS A 25 6.89 -5.66 -15.50
N ALA A 26 5.61 -5.99 -15.70
CA ALA A 26 4.55 -5.00 -15.83
C ALA A 26 4.43 -4.11 -14.57
N PHE A 27 4.48 -4.73 -13.39
CA PHE A 27 4.41 -3.99 -12.12
C PHE A 27 5.69 -3.22 -11.84
N GLU A 28 6.85 -3.81 -12.15
CA GLU A 28 8.15 -3.14 -11.99
C GLU A 28 8.22 -1.87 -12.84
N ARG A 29 7.69 -1.90 -14.06
CA ARG A 29 7.64 -0.74 -14.95
C ARG A 29 6.74 0.36 -14.40
N ILE A 30 5.60 0.03 -13.85
CA ILE A 30 4.70 1.01 -13.24
C ILE A 30 5.39 1.70 -12.06
N ALA A 31 6.03 0.93 -11.20
CA ALA A 31 6.76 1.47 -10.05
C ALA A 31 7.92 2.36 -10.49
N ALA A 32 8.68 1.95 -11.51
CA ALA A 32 9.78 2.73 -12.04
C ALA A 32 9.31 4.06 -12.65
N LEU A 33 8.18 4.03 -13.36
CA LEU A 33 7.59 5.23 -13.93
C LEU A 33 7.14 6.20 -12.85
N ALA A 34 6.50 5.71 -11.80
CA ALA A 34 6.08 6.54 -10.67
C ALA A 34 7.28 7.19 -9.98
N LYS A 35 8.37 6.43 -9.78
CA LYS A 35 9.58 6.97 -9.20
C LYS A 35 10.15 8.12 -10.04
N LEU A 36 10.15 7.95 -11.35
CA LEU A 36 10.66 8.96 -12.27
C LEU A 36 9.80 10.23 -12.27
N ILE A 37 8.47 10.07 -12.36
CA ILE A 37 7.53 11.19 -12.45
C ILE A 37 7.50 12.00 -11.16
N PHE A 38 7.44 11.33 -10.01
CA PHE A 38 7.27 11.99 -8.72
C PHE A 38 8.59 12.30 -8.02
N ASP A 39 9.70 11.79 -8.54
CA ASP A 39 11.03 12.00 -7.97
C ASP A 39 11.07 11.69 -6.46
N VAL A 40 10.62 10.50 -6.11
CA VAL A 40 10.53 10.03 -4.72
C VAL A 40 11.53 8.89 -4.48
N PRO A 41 12.03 8.72 -3.25
CA PRO A 41 12.99 7.65 -2.96
C PRO A 41 12.36 6.26 -2.85
N VAL A 42 11.07 6.18 -2.54
CA VAL A 42 10.39 4.90 -2.31
C VAL A 42 9.09 4.85 -3.10
N VAL A 43 8.89 3.76 -3.83
CA VAL A 43 7.63 3.45 -4.51
C VAL A 43 7.27 2.00 -4.21
N LEU A 44 6.04 1.76 -3.80
CA LEU A 44 5.55 0.44 -3.45
C LEU A 44 4.25 0.16 -4.18
N ILE A 45 4.11 -1.06 -4.70
CA ILE A 45 2.81 -1.60 -5.10
C ILE A 45 2.51 -2.69 -4.08
N SER A 46 1.54 -2.44 -3.22
CA SER A 46 1.30 -3.27 -2.05
C SER A 46 -0.11 -3.85 -2.03
N LEU A 47 -0.22 -5.00 -1.40
CA LEU A 47 -1.51 -5.67 -1.18
C LEU A 47 -1.66 -5.88 0.33
N ILE A 48 -2.85 -5.61 0.83
CA ILE A 48 -3.16 -5.70 2.25
C ILE A 48 -3.83 -7.05 2.52
N ASP A 49 -3.06 -7.97 3.07
CA ASP A 49 -3.54 -9.25 3.55
C ASP A 49 -4.11 -9.09 4.98
N GLU A 50 -4.55 -10.19 5.58
CA GLU A 50 -5.18 -10.16 6.89
C GLU A 50 -4.32 -9.50 7.98
N ASN A 51 -3.03 -9.86 8.01
CA ASN A 51 -2.11 -9.38 9.05
C ASN A 51 -0.81 -8.78 8.51
N ARG A 52 -0.69 -8.62 7.19
CA ARG A 52 0.54 -8.13 6.57
C ARG A 52 0.23 -7.23 5.38
N GLN A 53 1.17 -6.35 5.10
CA GLN A 53 1.27 -5.64 3.85
C GLN A 53 2.35 -6.33 3.02
N TRP A 54 1.98 -6.89 1.88
CA TRP A 54 2.90 -7.60 1.00
C TRP A 54 3.18 -6.78 -0.25
N PHE A 55 4.44 -6.75 -0.69
CA PHE A 55 4.83 -5.91 -1.82
C PHE A 55 4.97 -6.73 -3.10
N LYS A 56 4.12 -6.42 -4.08
CA LYS A 56 4.26 -6.97 -5.43
C LYS A 56 5.43 -6.28 -6.14
N SER A 57 5.68 -5.01 -5.87
CA SER A 57 6.83 -4.27 -6.37
C SER A 57 7.29 -3.29 -5.29
N ALA A 58 8.61 -3.13 -5.16
CA ALA A 58 9.19 -2.23 -4.17
C ALA A 58 10.50 -1.63 -4.72
N ILE A 59 10.57 -0.31 -4.71
CA ILE A 59 11.77 0.44 -5.06
C ILE A 59 12.17 1.26 -3.84
N GLY A 60 13.42 1.16 -3.43
CA GLY A 60 13.94 1.93 -2.29
C GLY A 60 13.54 1.37 -0.93
N PHE A 61 13.01 0.16 -0.89
CA PHE A 61 12.60 -0.50 0.35
C PHE A 61 12.88 -2.00 0.20
N ASP A 62 13.68 -2.56 1.10
CA ASP A 62 14.23 -3.90 0.92
C ASP A 62 13.43 -5.03 1.57
N THR A 63 12.46 -4.70 2.40
CA THR A 63 11.66 -5.69 3.11
C THR A 63 10.54 -6.19 2.20
N PRO A 64 10.32 -7.52 2.06
CA PRO A 64 9.28 -8.05 1.17
C PRO A 64 7.86 -7.87 1.70
N GLU A 65 7.71 -7.68 2.99
CA GLU A 65 6.42 -7.44 3.63
C GLU A 65 6.63 -6.76 4.98
N THR A 66 5.57 -6.15 5.49
CA THR A 66 5.56 -5.53 6.81
C THR A 66 4.27 -5.90 7.54
N PRO A 67 4.24 -5.79 8.88
CA PRO A 67 2.98 -5.95 9.61
C PRO A 67 1.93 -4.95 9.11
N ARG A 68 0.70 -5.40 8.99
CA ARG A 68 -0.41 -4.55 8.52
C ARG A 68 -0.60 -3.31 9.38
N ASP A 69 -0.40 -3.41 10.68
CA ASP A 69 -0.56 -2.30 11.62
C ASP A 69 0.40 -1.14 11.33
N HIS A 70 1.50 -1.41 10.65
CA HIS A 70 2.49 -0.39 10.28
C HIS A 70 2.27 0.14 8.86
N ALA A 71 1.25 -0.31 8.15
CA ALA A 71 1.05 0.02 6.75
C ALA A 71 0.23 1.29 6.59
N PHE A 72 0.78 2.29 5.90
CA PHE A 72 0.03 3.47 5.47
C PHE A 72 -1.11 3.06 4.52
N CYS A 73 -0.88 2.03 3.72
CA CYS A 73 -1.87 1.49 2.79
C CYS A 73 -3.14 1.01 3.50
N ASN A 74 -3.04 0.63 4.78
CA ASN A 74 -4.21 0.25 5.55
C ASN A 74 -5.18 1.42 5.73
N GLU A 75 -4.68 2.65 5.73
CA GLU A 75 -5.53 3.85 5.71
C GLU A 75 -6.04 4.14 4.30
N THR A 76 -5.20 3.92 3.29
CA THR A 76 -5.56 4.17 1.88
C THR A 76 -6.77 3.35 1.45
N ILE A 77 -6.85 2.09 1.86
CA ILE A 77 -7.94 1.20 1.44
C ILE A 77 -9.29 1.49 2.10
N ARG A 78 -9.36 2.49 2.97
CA ARG A 78 -10.61 2.90 3.61
C ARG A 78 -11.49 3.77 2.72
N SER A 79 -10.96 4.23 1.61
CA SER A 79 -11.66 5.13 0.69
C SER A 79 -11.29 4.78 -0.76
N ASP A 80 -12.11 5.22 -1.70
CA ASP A 80 -11.81 5.10 -3.13
C ASP A 80 -10.89 6.22 -3.63
N GLU A 81 -10.60 7.20 -2.78
CA GLU A 81 -9.81 8.36 -3.15
C GLU A 81 -8.32 8.17 -2.85
N VAL A 82 -7.48 8.90 -3.56
CA VAL A 82 -6.06 8.98 -3.26
C VAL A 82 -5.88 9.60 -1.87
N LEU A 83 -5.10 8.92 -1.03
CA LEU A 83 -4.76 9.44 0.29
C LEU A 83 -3.42 10.19 0.19
N VAL A 84 -3.42 11.45 0.62
CA VAL A 84 -2.19 12.25 0.69
C VAL A 84 -1.95 12.66 2.14
N ILE A 85 -0.76 12.37 2.64
CA ILE A 85 -0.30 12.77 3.96
C ILE A 85 0.92 13.66 3.75
N SER A 86 0.74 14.97 3.94
CA SER A 86 1.80 15.95 3.66
C SER A 86 2.96 15.87 4.65
N ASN A 87 2.66 15.61 5.91
CA ASN A 87 3.68 15.40 6.94
C ASN A 87 3.20 14.34 7.91
N ALA A 88 3.75 13.12 7.75
CA ALA A 88 3.37 11.96 8.54
C ALA A 88 3.67 12.14 10.03
N GLU A 89 4.65 12.96 10.38
CA GLU A 89 5.03 13.23 11.76
C GLU A 89 3.94 14.04 12.49
N GLN A 90 3.18 14.84 11.77
CA GLN A 90 2.13 15.69 12.33
C GLN A 90 0.73 15.18 12.07
N ASP A 91 0.57 14.12 11.28
CA ASP A 91 -0.74 13.55 10.99
C ASP A 91 -1.11 12.54 12.08
N LEU A 92 -2.30 12.69 12.66
CA LEU A 92 -2.74 11.82 13.77
C LEU A 92 -2.82 10.34 13.37
N ARG A 93 -3.03 10.05 12.09
CA ARG A 93 -3.11 8.67 11.58
C ARG A 93 -1.75 7.98 11.54
N THR A 94 -0.66 8.74 11.49
CA THR A 94 0.68 8.19 11.19
C THR A 94 1.77 8.64 12.16
N ALA A 95 1.54 9.64 13.00
CA ALA A 95 2.57 10.25 13.86
C ALA A 95 3.28 9.24 14.76
N LYS A 96 2.59 8.18 15.20
CA LYS A 96 3.16 7.14 16.07
C LYS A 96 3.58 5.88 15.32
N ASN A 97 3.45 5.87 14.00
CA ASN A 97 3.81 4.71 13.19
C ASN A 97 5.33 4.49 13.24
N PRO A 98 5.79 3.24 13.48
CA PRO A 98 7.22 2.94 13.53
C PRO A 98 8.00 3.35 12.28
N LEU A 99 7.36 3.40 11.11
CA LEU A 99 8.00 3.84 9.87
C LEU A 99 8.17 5.37 9.80
N VAL A 100 7.55 6.09 10.72
CA VAL A 100 7.65 7.55 10.86
C VAL A 100 8.62 7.92 11.98
N THR A 101 8.52 7.25 13.13
CA THR A 101 9.36 7.53 14.29
C THR A 101 10.74 6.89 14.18
N GLY A 102 10.87 5.84 13.36
CA GLY A 102 12.12 5.14 13.07
C GLY A 102 12.35 5.09 11.57
N GLU A 103 13.40 4.37 11.17
CA GLU A 103 13.69 4.22 9.74
C GLU A 103 12.51 3.57 9.00
N PRO A 104 12.19 4.05 7.79
CA PRO A 104 12.90 5.05 6.98
C PRO A 104 12.51 6.51 7.27
N PHE A 105 11.88 6.81 8.37
CA PHE A 105 11.48 8.17 8.77
C PHE A 105 10.58 8.82 7.72
N ILE A 106 9.52 8.15 7.33
CA ILE A 106 8.58 8.65 6.31
C ILE A 106 7.96 9.97 6.76
N ARG A 107 7.93 10.95 5.87
CA ARG A 107 7.32 12.27 6.12
C ARG A 107 6.17 12.55 5.17
N PHE A 108 6.34 12.26 3.88
CA PHE A 108 5.29 12.42 2.87
C PHE A 108 4.82 11.06 2.40
N TYR A 109 3.53 10.93 2.17
CA TYR A 109 2.93 9.72 1.61
C TYR A 109 1.80 10.11 0.64
N ALA A 110 1.74 9.43 -0.49
CA ALA A 110 0.60 9.47 -1.38
C ALA A 110 0.31 8.05 -1.86
N GLY A 111 -0.91 7.61 -1.69
CA GLY A 111 -1.33 6.27 -2.07
C GLY A 111 -2.64 6.27 -2.82
N ALA A 112 -2.67 5.56 -3.95
CA ALA A 112 -3.86 5.37 -4.76
C ALA A 112 -4.39 3.95 -4.51
N PRO A 113 -5.65 3.78 -4.07
CA PRO A 113 -6.17 2.44 -3.79
C PRO A 113 -6.29 1.62 -5.06
N LEU A 114 -5.95 0.34 -4.97
CA LEU A 114 -6.12 -0.62 -6.04
C LEU A 114 -7.51 -1.24 -5.88
N ILE A 115 -8.43 -0.87 -6.77
CA ILE A 115 -9.84 -1.23 -6.67
C ILE A 115 -10.20 -2.19 -7.79
N THR A 116 -10.75 -3.35 -7.44
CA THR A 116 -11.19 -4.34 -8.42
C THR A 116 -12.53 -3.96 -9.05
N PRO A 117 -12.92 -4.62 -10.17
CA PRO A 117 -14.27 -4.44 -10.71
C PRO A 117 -15.38 -4.75 -9.70
N GLU A 118 -15.12 -5.65 -8.75
CA GLU A 118 -16.04 -5.99 -7.66
C GLU A 118 -16.10 -4.92 -6.57
N GLN A 119 -15.33 -3.83 -6.70
CA GLN A 119 -15.22 -2.75 -5.71
C GLN A 119 -14.46 -3.15 -4.44
N ALA A 120 -13.58 -4.13 -4.54
CA ALA A 120 -12.70 -4.50 -3.43
C ALA A 120 -11.41 -3.67 -3.49
N ARG A 121 -11.04 -3.07 -2.37
CA ARG A 121 -9.80 -2.30 -2.23
C ARG A 121 -8.72 -3.23 -1.70
N LEU A 122 -7.85 -3.69 -2.59
CA LEU A 122 -6.88 -4.74 -2.27
C LEU A 122 -5.57 -4.21 -1.69
N GLY A 123 -5.25 -2.97 -1.96
CA GLY A 123 -3.99 -2.35 -1.56
C GLY A 123 -3.81 -0.99 -2.23
N SER A 124 -2.57 -0.62 -2.39
CA SER A 124 -2.26 0.64 -3.07
C SER A 124 -0.89 0.65 -3.71
#